data_8e3263324b619f530ae991a1bfa1a58f
#
_entry.id   8e3263324b619f530ae991a1bfa1a58f
#
_cell.length_a   1.000
_cell.length_b   1.000
_cell.length_c   1.000
_cell.angle_alpha   90.00
_cell.angle_beta   90.00
_cell.angle_gamma   90.00
#
_symmetry.space_group_name_H-M   'P 1'
#
loop_
_entity.id
_entity.type
_entity.pdbx_description
1 polymer ?
#
loop_
_entity_poly.entity_id
_entity_poly.type
_entity_poly.pdbx_seq_one_letter_code
_entity_poly.pdbx_strand_id
1 'polypeptide(L)'
;ITGTQGINLPIAGFVEATRSVPDIELVPVVWASAEPSAHVTDDAFERISTMILDGIKQAGALDAIYLDLHGAMVTESHEDGEGELLSRIREMTGAALPIVVSLDLHANITERMVSHASAFCIFRTYPHIDMAATGARCFPILQRLLSGEILYPAMRQASFLVPLSAQYTGASPCKELYQLLPQESAPDQAHCDIAMGFPPADIYDAGPAVVAYALTQVEAD
;
A
#
# COMPACT_ATOMS: atom_id res chain seq x y z
N ILE A 1 -8.26 11.98 -15.11
CA ILE A 1 -8.73 10.64 -14.71
C ILE A 1 -10.25 10.65 -14.79
N THR A 2 -10.80 10.38 -15.97
CA THR A 2 -12.24 10.29 -16.21
C THR A 2 -12.64 8.81 -16.19
N GLY A 3 -13.76 8.48 -15.53
CA GLY A 3 -14.33 7.13 -15.56
C GLY A 3 -14.01 6.22 -14.36
N THR A 4 -13.44 6.76 -13.27
CA THR A 4 -13.17 5.99 -12.03
C THR A 4 -14.36 6.01 -11.05
N GLN A 5 -15.40 6.81 -11.30
CA GLN A 5 -16.51 7.00 -10.37
C GLN A 5 -17.33 5.70 -10.19
N GLY A 6 -17.52 5.28 -8.94
CA GLY A 6 -18.30 4.09 -8.60
C GLY A 6 -17.61 2.75 -8.88
N ILE A 7 -16.33 2.77 -9.25
CA ILE A 7 -15.53 1.56 -9.43
C ILE A 7 -14.87 1.18 -8.10
N ASN A 8 -14.98 -0.08 -7.70
CA ASN A 8 -14.33 -0.58 -6.49
C ASN A 8 -12.85 -0.93 -6.78
N LEU A 9 -12.02 0.10 -6.96
CA LEU A 9 -10.57 0.03 -7.08
C LEU A 9 -9.93 1.05 -6.15
N PRO A 10 -8.75 0.80 -5.56
CA PRO A 10 -8.11 1.74 -4.65
C PRO A 10 -7.83 3.09 -5.30
N ILE A 11 -7.29 3.09 -6.52
CA ILE A 11 -7.07 4.33 -7.28
C ILE A 11 -8.35 5.14 -7.46
N ALA A 12 -9.49 4.49 -7.67
CA ALA A 12 -10.78 5.17 -7.83
C ALA A 12 -11.20 5.86 -6.53
N GLY A 13 -11.06 5.18 -5.40
CA GLY A 13 -11.36 5.74 -4.08
C GLY A 13 -10.43 6.90 -3.71
N PHE A 14 -9.14 6.77 -3.98
CA PHE A 14 -8.17 7.84 -3.77
C PHE A 14 -8.53 9.09 -4.59
N VAL A 15 -8.76 8.93 -5.89
CA VAL A 15 -9.16 10.03 -6.79
C VAL A 15 -10.47 10.70 -6.33
N GLU A 16 -11.44 9.93 -5.87
CA GLU A 16 -12.71 10.50 -5.38
C GLU A 16 -12.49 11.31 -4.09
N ALA A 17 -11.65 10.82 -3.18
CA ALA A 17 -11.31 11.52 -1.93
C ALA A 17 -10.62 12.87 -2.18
N THR A 18 -9.83 13.00 -3.25
CA THR A 18 -9.15 14.26 -3.60
C THR A 18 -10.08 15.31 -4.18
N ARG A 19 -11.22 14.93 -4.78
CA ARG A 19 -12.12 15.87 -5.50
C ARG A 19 -12.71 16.98 -4.64
N SER A 20 -12.89 16.73 -3.35
CA SER A 20 -13.47 17.70 -2.42
C SER A 20 -12.48 18.71 -1.89
N VAL A 21 -11.18 18.54 -2.19
CA VAL A 21 -10.12 19.40 -1.71
C VAL A 21 -9.61 20.28 -2.84
N PRO A 22 -9.71 21.63 -2.70
CA PRO A 22 -9.21 22.54 -3.71
C PRO A 22 -7.67 22.46 -3.80
N ASP A 23 -7.13 22.87 -4.93
CA ASP A 23 -5.69 23.03 -5.19
C ASP A 23 -4.90 21.71 -5.21
N ILE A 24 -5.57 20.58 -5.45
CA ILE A 24 -4.91 19.29 -5.72
C ILE A 24 -4.92 19.03 -7.23
N GLU A 25 -3.73 18.90 -7.78
CA GLU A 25 -3.53 18.41 -9.14
C GLU A 25 -3.04 16.96 -9.11
N LEU A 26 -3.78 16.06 -9.74
CA LEU A 26 -3.39 14.66 -9.90
C LEU A 26 -2.67 14.47 -11.23
N VAL A 27 -1.44 13.99 -11.18
CA VAL A 27 -0.65 13.63 -12.35
C VAL A 27 -0.64 12.12 -12.51
N PRO A 28 -1.48 11.56 -13.42
CA PRO A 28 -1.50 10.13 -13.66
C PRO A 28 -0.24 9.70 -14.42
N VAL A 29 0.43 8.66 -13.93
CA VAL A 29 1.67 8.17 -14.53
C VAL A 29 1.41 6.90 -15.32
N VAL A 30 1.08 5.80 -14.63
CA VAL A 30 0.83 4.51 -15.27
C VAL A 30 -0.24 3.75 -14.50
N TRP A 31 -1.00 2.94 -15.21
CA TRP A 31 -1.85 1.90 -14.65
C TRP A 31 -1.60 0.61 -15.40
N ALA A 32 -1.34 -0.46 -14.68
CA ALA A 32 -1.13 -1.80 -15.21
C ALA A 32 -1.86 -2.80 -14.33
N SER A 33 -2.39 -3.85 -14.93
CA SER A 33 -3.06 -4.93 -14.22
C SER A 33 -2.78 -6.25 -14.94
N ALA A 34 -2.62 -7.30 -14.16
CA ALA A 34 -2.53 -8.67 -14.65
C ALA A 34 -3.29 -9.60 -13.71
N GLU A 35 -3.79 -10.70 -14.24
CA GLU A 35 -4.36 -11.75 -13.41
C GLU A 35 -3.26 -12.42 -12.58
N PRO A 36 -3.54 -12.78 -11.30
CA PRO A 36 -2.60 -13.54 -10.47
C PRO A 36 -2.16 -14.83 -11.17
N SER A 37 -0.85 -15.04 -11.23
CA SER A 37 -0.27 -16.17 -11.95
C SER A 37 1.07 -16.58 -11.32
N ALA A 38 2.09 -16.91 -12.14
CA ALA A 38 3.44 -17.19 -11.70
C ALA A 38 4.23 -15.89 -11.44
N HIS A 39 5.54 -16.00 -11.28
CA HIS A 39 6.42 -14.85 -11.10
C HIS A 39 6.29 -13.87 -12.27
N VAL A 40 6.37 -12.58 -11.98
CA VAL A 40 6.46 -11.53 -12.98
C VAL A 40 7.82 -11.65 -13.67
N THR A 41 7.84 -11.68 -15.01
CA THR A 41 9.11 -11.71 -15.73
C THR A 41 9.91 -10.44 -15.49
N ASP A 42 11.23 -10.56 -15.47
CA ASP A 42 12.10 -9.39 -15.30
C ASP A 42 11.88 -8.34 -16.41
N ASP A 43 11.61 -8.78 -17.66
CA ASP A 43 11.25 -7.85 -18.75
C ASP A 43 10.00 -7.03 -18.42
N ALA A 44 8.94 -7.65 -17.90
CA ALA A 44 7.72 -6.94 -17.54
C ALA A 44 7.96 -5.98 -16.37
N PHE A 45 8.65 -6.46 -15.33
CA PHE A 45 8.98 -5.65 -14.16
C PHE A 45 9.82 -4.43 -14.52
N GLU A 46 10.90 -4.62 -15.27
CA GLU A 46 11.80 -3.53 -15.67
C GLU A 46 11.10 -2.50 -16.56
N ARG A 47 10.29 -2.94 -17.51
CA ARG A 47 9.55 -2.03 -18.41
C ARG A 47 8.52 -1.20 -17.64
N ILE A 48 7.72 -1.82 -16.77
CA ILE A 48 6.70 -1.11 -15.99
C ILE A 48 7.36 -0.18 -14.98
N SER A 49 8.39 -0.64 -14.28
CA SER A 49 9.15 0.18 -13.33
C SER A 49 9.78 1.39 -14.04
N THR A 50 10.36 1.19 -15.22
CA THR A 50 10.90 2.29 -16.04
C THR A 50 9.81 3.30 -16.43
N MET A 51 8.62 2.84 -16.84
CA MET A 51 7.50 3.74 -17.13
C MET A 51 7.09 4.57 -15.92
N ILE A 52 7.08 3.97 -14.71
CA ILE A 52 6.77 4.66 -13.47
C ILE A 52 7.83 5.72 -13.17
N LEU A 53 9.11 5.35 -13.19
CA LEU A 53 10.23 6.25 -12.89
C LEU A 53 10.32 7.40 -13.90
N ASP A 54 10.19 7.11 -15.18
CA ASP A 54 10.20 8.13 -16.23
C ASP A 54 8.98 9.07 -16.11
N GLY A 55 7.81 8.53 -15.78
CA GLY A 55 6.62 9.33 -15.55
C GLY A 55 6.76 10.26 -14.35
N ILE A 56 7.31 9.79 -13.23
CA ILE A 56 7.60 10.63 -12.06
C ILE A 56 8.61 11.72 -12.43
N LYS A 57 9.67 11.37 -13.15
CA LYS A 57 10.67 12.33 -13.62
C LYS A 57 10.08 13.40 -14.57
N GLN A 58 9.20 13.00 -15.47
CA GLN A 58 8.53 13.90 -16.42
C GLN A 58 7.51 14.81 -15.73
N ALA A 59 6.88 14.35 -14.66
CA ALA A 59 5.98 15.17 -13.84
C ALA A 59 6.68 16.36 -13.19
N GLY A 60 7.98 16.31 -13.00
CA GLY A 60 8.77 17.38 -12.41
C GLY A 60 8.66 17.44 -10.88
N ALA A 61 8.43 18.62 -10.33
CA ALA A 61 8.27 18.77 -8.88
C ALA A 61 6.93 18.17 -8.44
N LEU A 62 6.98 17.22 -7.53
CA LEU A 62 5.82 16.58 -6.91
C LEU A 62 5.86 16.84 -5.40
N ASP A 63 4.69 17.05 -4.81
CA ASP A 63 4.55 17.19 -3.36
C ASP A 63 4.37 15.82 -2.66
N ALA A 64 3.85 14.83 -3.39
CA ALA A 64 3.68 13.45 -2.88
C ALA A 64 3.47 12.44 -4.01
N ILE A 65 3.56 11.16 -3.68
CA ILE A 65 3.24 10.04 -4.56
C ILE A 65 2.21 9.13 -3.88
N TYR A 66 1.19 8.74 -4.63
CA TYR A 66 0.30 7.64 -4.27
C TYR A 66 0.52 6.48 -5.23
N LEU A 67 0.67 5.28 -4.67
CA LEU A 67 0.79 4.03 -5.41
C LEU A 67 -0.32 3.07 -5.01
N ASP A 68 -0.89 2.41 -5.99
CA ASP A 68 -1.83 1.30 -5.81
C ASP A 68 -1.12 0.02 -6.24
N LEU A 69 -0.65 -0.76 -5.28
CA LEU A 69 0.15 -1.97 -5.48
C LEU A 69 -0.56 -3.18 -4.88
N HIS A 70 -0.14 -4.39 -5.26
CA HIS A 70 -0.68 -5.61 -4.65
C HIS A 70 -0.02 -5.88 -3.28
N GLY A 71 1.29 -5.96 -3.24
CA GLY A 71 2.06 -6.26 -2.03
C GLY A 71 2.57 -7.70 -1.93
N ALA A 72 2.31 -8.54 -2.93
CA ALA A 72 2.83 -9.90 -2.99
C ALA A 72 3.44 -10.25 -4.36
N MET A 73 3.95 -9.25 -5.05
CA MET A 73 4.60 -9.43 -6.34
C MET A 73 5.98 -10.05 -6.16
N VAL A 74 6.16 -11.23 -6.74
CA VAL A 74 7.47 -11.88 -6.89
C VAL A 74 7.87 -11.82 -8.35
N THR A 75 9.10 -11.41 -8.64
CA THR A 75 9.67 -11.43 -9.99
C THR A 75 10.67 -12.59 -10.14
N GLU A 76 11.19 -12.78 -11.33
CA GLU A 76 12.23 -13.80 -11.56
C GLU A 76 13.50 -13.50 -10.77
N SER A 77 13.81 -12.21 -10.49
CA SER A 77 15.04 -11.77 -9.81
C SER A 77 14.80 -11.15 -8.41
N HIS A 78 13.56 -10.82 -8.04
CA HIS A 78 13.26 -10.17 -6.76
C HIS A 78 12.11 -10.89 -6.05
N GLU A 79 12.36 -11.38 -4.84
CA GLU A 79 11.31 -11.94 -3.96
C GLU A 79 10.33 -10.86 -3.50
N ASP A 80 10.79 -9.62 -3.35
CA ASP A 80 10.01 -8.44 -2.98
C ASP A 80 10.03 -7.42 -4.13
N GLY A 81 9.13 -7.60 -5.09
CA GLY A 81 9.01 -6.72 -6.25
C GLY A 81 8.51 -5.32 -5.89
N GLU A 82 7.60 -5.19 -4.94
CA GLU A 82 7.12 -3.90 -4.45
C GLU A 82 8.19 -3.15 -3.69
N GLY A 83 8.94 -3.80 -2.81
CA GLY A 83 10.05 -3.18 -2.08
C GLY A 83 11.16 -2.73 -3.01
N GLU A 84 11.44 -3.50 -4.08
CA GLU A 84 12.38 -3.09 -5.13
C GLU A 84 11.90 -1.82 -5.84
N LEU A 85 10.64 -1.77 -6.27
CA LEU A 85 10.06 -0.60 -6.92
C LEU A 85 10.09 0.63 -6.00
N LEU A 86 9.68 0.48 -4.75
CA LEU A 86 9.70 1.55 -3.75
C LEU A 86 11.11 2.07 -3.49
N SER A 87 12.11 1.19 -3.43
CA SER A 87 13.52 1.56 -3.31
C SER A 87 13.97 2.45 -4.47
N ARG A 88 13.69 2.03 -5.71
CA ARG A 88 14.04 2.80 -6.91
C ARG A 88 13.37 4.19 -6.95
N ILE A 89 12.09 4.26 -6.57
CA ILE A 89 11.39 5.54 -6.46
C ILE A 89 12.05 6.41 -5.39
N ARG A 90 12.37 5.84 -4.23
CA ARG A 90 12.99 6.55 -3.11
C ARG A 90 14.40 7.06 -3.44
N GLU A 91 15.21 6.28 -4.16
CA GLU A 91 16.51 6.69 -4.66
C GLU A 91 16.42 7.91 -5.59
N MET A 92 15.38 7.97 -6.42
CA MET A 92 15.18 9.10 -7.35
C MET A 92 14.60 10.33 -6.66
N THR A 93 13.68 10.16 -5.71
CA THR A 93 12.91 11.27 -5.12
C THR A 93 13.47 11.77 -3.79
N GLY A 94 14.37 11.01 -3.17
CA GLY A 94 14.92 11.32 -1.85
C GLY A 94 13.98 10.92 -0.71
N ALA A 95 14.46 11.04 0.53
CA ALA A 95 13.78 10.55 1.72
C ALA A 95 12.56 11.41 2.14
N ALA A 96 12.51 12.67 1.72
CA ALA A 96 11.54 13.63 2.23
C ALA A 96 10.18 13.58 1.51
N LEU A 97 10.11 13.08 0.27
CA LEU A 97 8.86 13.06 -0.48
C LEU A 97 7.90 12.03 0.11
N PRO A 98 6.66 12.39 0.50
CA PRO A 98 5.67 11.43 0.96
C PRO A 98 5.32 10.39 -0.11
N ILE A 99 5.33 9.11 0.25
CA ILE A 99 4.89 7.99 -0.58
C ILE A 99 3.89 7.18 0.22
N VAL A 100 2.61 7.24 -0.15
CA VAL A 100 1.53 6.45 0.48
C VAL A 100 1.07 5.39 -0.49
N VAL A 101 0.86 4.18 0.01
CA VAL A 101 0.58 3.00 -0.81
C VAL A 101 -0.68 2.29 -0.33
N SER A 102 -1.57 1.94 -1.24
CA SER A 102 -2.63 0.95 -0.96
C SER A 102 -2.16 -0.44 -1.34
N LEU A 103 -2.51 -1.42 -0.51
CA LEU A 103 -2.12 -2.83 -0.68
C LEU A 103 -3.33 -3.75 -0.52
N ASP A 104 -3.24 -4.90 -1.18
CA ASP A 104 -4.16 -6.01 -0.97
C ASP A 104 -3.99 -6.62 0.44
N LEU A 105 -5.06 -7.23 0.96
CA LEU A 105 -5.03 -7.97 2.23
C LEU A 105 -4.00 -9.11 2.23
N HIS A 106 -3.72 -9.67 1.07
CA HIS A 106 -2.75 -10.76 0.89
C HIS A 106 -1.29 -10.27 0.74
N ALA A 107 -0.99 -9.01 1.02
CA ALA A 107 0.38 -8.50 0.93
C ALA A 107 1.33 -9.27 1.87
N ASN A 108 2.53 -9.56 1.39
CA ASN A 108 3.66 -10.02 2.19
C ASN A 108 4.51 -8.79 2.50
N ILE A 109 4.29 -8.20 3.67
CA ILE A 109 4.96 -6.95 4.04
C ILE A 109 6.40 -7.23 4.44
N THR A 110 7.33 -6.51 3.83
CA THR A 110 8.76 -6.61 4.12
C THR A 110 9.27 -5.36 4.84
N GLU A 111 10.40 -5.50 5.55
CA GLU A 111 11.10 -4.34 6.12
C GLU A 111 11.52 -3.34 5.04
N ARG A 112 11.84 -3.84 3.85
CA ARG A 112 12.20 -3.00 2.71
C ARG A 112 11.03 -2.14 2.26
N MET A 113 9.83 -2.69 2.12
CA MET A 113 8.61 -1.93 1.83
C MET A 113 8.37 -0.84 2.89
N VAL A 114 8.43 -1.21 4.17
CA VAL A 114 8.19 -0.28 5.30
C VAL A 114 9.23 0.84 5.34
N SER A 115 10.49 0.56 5.02
CA SER A 115 11.56 1.57 5.04
C SER A 115 11.47 2.58 3.88
N HIS A 116 10.80 2.25 2.79
CA HIS A 116 10.75 3.10 1.59
C HIS A 116 9.39 3.78 1.36
N ALA A 117 8.29 3.26 1.91
CA ALA A 117 7.01 3.96 1.94
C ALA A 117 6.90 4.86 3.18
N SER A 118 6.05 5.88 3.11
CA SER A 118 5.70 6.71 4.27
C SER A 118 4.53 6.12 5.06
N ALA A 119 3.62 5.44 4.40
CA ALA A 119 2.53 4.69 5.04
C ALA A 119 1.87 3.71 4.05
N PHE A 120 1.24 2.67 4.60
CA PHE A 120 0.37 1.74 3.87
C PHE A 120 -1.07 1.84 4.36
N CYS A 121 -2.03 1.66 3.45
CA CYS A 121 -3.40 1.26 3.76
C CYS A 121 -3.66 -0.10 3.12
N ILE A 122 -4.15 -1.05 3.89
CA ILE A 122 -4.33 -2.44 3.45
C ILE A 122 -5.82 -2.76 3.42
N PHE A 123 -6.29 -3.57 2.46
CA PHE A 123 -7.66 -4.04 2.43
C PHE A 123 -8.02 -4.75 3.74
N ARG A 124 -9.26 -4.54 4.20
CA ARG A 124 -9.78 -5.11 5.45
C ARG A 124 -10.81 -6.20 5.24
N THR A 125 -11.11 -6.50 3.97
CA THR A 125 -12.12 -7.49 3.63
C THR A 125 -11.59 -8.53 2.65
N TYR A 126 -11.97 -9.78 2.89
CA TYR A 126 -11.83 -10.86 1.95
C TYR A 126 -13.15 -11.65 1.91
N PRO A 127 -13.87 -11.66 0.78
CA PRO A 127 -13.57 -11.03 -0.53
C PRO A 127 -13.44 -9.51 -0.49
N HIS A 128 -12.65 -8.95 -1.42
CA HIS A 128 -12.29 -7.52 -1.47
C HIS A 128 -13.47 -6.64 -1.90
N ILE A 129 -14.26 -6.17 -0.94
CA ILE A 129 -15.38 -5.25 -1.16
C ILE A 129 -15.05 -3.81 -0.76
N ASP A 130 -13.91 -3.57 -0.13
CA ASP A 130 -13.47 -2.29 0.44
C ASP A 130 -12.27 -1.66 -0.31
N MET A 131 -11.98 -2.10 -1.54
CA MET A 131 -10.82 -1.63 -2.30
C MET A 131 -10.84 -0.11 -2.47
N ALA A 132 -11.95 0.47 -2.94
CA ALA A 132 -12.09 1.91 -3.08
C ALA A 132 -12.02 2.65 -1.73
N ALA A 133 -12.62 2.08 -0.68
CA ALA A 133 -12.53 2.65 0.67
C ALA A 133 -11.08 2.66 1.19
N THR A 134 -10.29 1.63 0.87
CA THR A 134 -8.86 1.58 1.23
C THR A 134 -8.07 2.67 0.54
N GLY A 135 -8.26 2.87 -0.77
CA GLY A 135 -7.63 3.99 -1.48
C GLY A 135 -8.05 5.35 -0.91
N ALA A 136 -9.33 5.51 -0.55
CA ALA A 136 -9.80 6.73 0.09
C ALA A 136 -9.14 6.98 1.46
N ARG A 137 -8.84 5.92 2.25
CA ARG A 137 -8.10 6.04 3.53
C ARG A 137 -6.66 6.52 3.37
N CYS A 138 -6.04 6.29 2.22
CA CYS A 138 -4.69 6.80 1.93
C CYS A 138 -4.64 8.33 1.89
N PHE A 139 -5.71 8.99 1.48
CA PHE A 139 -5.71 10.43 1.27
C PHE A 139 -5.56 11.25 2.56
N PRO A 140 -6.31 11.01 3.65
CA PRO A 140 -6.09 11.69 4.92
C PRO A 140 -4.66 11.53 5.47
N ILE A 141 -4.07 10.34 5.30
CA ILE A 141 -2.68 10.11 5.72
C ILE A 141 -1.73 10.96 4.88
N LEU A 142 -1.96 11.02 3.57
CA LEU A 142 -1.17 11.86 2.69
C LEU A 142 -1.28 13.35 3.06
N GLN A 143 -2.49 13.83 3.42
CA GLN A 143 -2.69 15.20 3.88
C GLN A 143 -1.91 15.52 5.15
N ARG A 144 -1.85 14.60 6.11
CA ARG A 144 -1.03 14.73 7.34
C ARG A 144 0.45 14.89 6.99
N LEU A 145 0.96 14.03 6.11
CA LEU A 145 2.35 14.10 5.65
C LEU A 145 2.64 15.42 4.90
N LEU A 146 1.72 15.87 4.05
CA LEU A 146 1.83 17.15 3.34
C LEU A 146 1.76 18.37 4.29
N SER A 147 1.09 18.24 5.43
CA SER A 147 1.11 19.30 6.46
C SER A 147 2.40 19.34 7.28
N GLY A 148 3.34 18.42 7.02
CA GLY A 148 4.63 18.35 7.69
C GLY A 148 4.66 17.41 8.89
N GLU A 149 3.61 16.62 9.13
CA GLU A 149 3.66 15.58 10.15
C GLU A 149 4.66 14.48 9.77
N ILE A 150 5.36 13.96 10.75
CA ILE A 150 6.24 12.81 10.60
C ILE A 150 5.55 11.60 11.21
N LEU A 151 5.36 10.55 10.42
CA LEU A 151 4.81 9.28 10.89
C LEU A 151 5.94 8.26 11.09
N TYR A 152 6.00 7.70 12.28
CA TYR A 152 6.95 6.66 12.65
C TYR A 152 6.33 5.29 12.38
N PRO A 153 6.98 4.45 11.56
CA PRO A 153 6.47 3.11 11.24
C PRO A 153 6.84 2.11 12.32
N ALA A 154 5.96 1.15 12.54
CA ALA A 154 6.29 -0.11 13.19
C ALA A 154 5.69 -1.29 12.43
N MET A 155 6.39 -2.41 12.44
CA MET A 155 5.94 -3.67 11.85
C MET A 155 6.17 -4.81 12.81
N ARG A 156 5.22 -5.72 12.86
CA ARG A 156 5.36 -7.01 13.54
C ARG A 156 4.85 -8.12 12.63
N GLN A 157 5.72 -9.05 12.31
CA GLN A 157 5.37 -10.21 11.50
C GLN A 157 5.06 -11.41 12.38
N ALA A 158 4.01 -12.17 12.02
CA ALA A 158 3.69 -13.41 12.70
C ALA A 158 4.67 -14.52 12.30
N SER A 159 4.97 -15.41 13.25
CA SER A 159 5.86 -16.56 13.02
C SER A 159 5.14 -17.79 12.43
N PHE A 160 4.00 -17.59 11.78
CA PHE A 160 3.20 -18.65 11.18
C PHE A 160 2.56 -18.17 9.89
N LEU A 161 2.16 -19.12 9.05
CA LEU A 161 1.44 -18.87 7.81
C LEU A 161 -0.05 -19.17 7.99
N VAL A 162 -0.91 -18.40 7.30
CA VAL A 162 -2.35 -18.62 7.25
C VAL A 162 -2.73 -18.98 5.82
N PRO A 163 -3.31 -20.17 5.55
CA PRO A 163 -3.73 -20.52 4.20
C PRO A 163 -4.85 -19.60 3.72
N LEU A 164 -4.90 -19.29 2.42
CA LEU A 164 -5.87 -18.38 1.82
C LEU A 164 -7.32 -18.72 2.20
N SER A 165 -7.65 -20.02 2.28
CA SER A 165 -8.98 -20.49 2.67
C SER A 165 -9.39 -20.14 4.10
N ALA A 166 -8.44 -19.77 4.97
CA ALA A 166 -8.68 -19.37 6.35
C ALA A 166 -8.62 -17.85 6.58
N GLN A 167 -8.44 -17.07 5.52
CA GLN A 167 -8.31 -15.62 5.59
C GLN A 167 -9.65 -14.86 5.41
N TYR A 168 -10.77 -15.58 5.34
CA TYR A 168 -12.10 -14.99 5.18
C TYR A 168 -12.47 -14.07 6.33
N THR A 169 -12.59 -12.76 6.08
CA THR A 169 -12.85 -11.73 7.11
C THR A 169 -14.30 -11.63 7.56
N GLY A 170 -15.22 -12.39 6.97
CA GLY A 170 -16.62 -12.47 7.39
C GLY A 170 -16.89 -13.49 8.50
N ALA A 171 -15.90 -14.30 8.89
CA ALA A 171 -16.02 -15.33 9.92
C ALA A 171 -14.85 -15.31 10.91
N SER A 172 -15.07 -15.90 12.09
CA SER A 172 -14.05 -16.09 13.12
C SER A 172 -12.90 -16.98 12.61
N PRO A 173 -11.62 -16.68 12.97
CA PRO A 173 -11.17 -15.62 13.87
C PRO A 173 -10.87 -14.29 13.16
N CYS A 174 -10.81 -14.25 11.82
CA CYS A 174 -10.44 -13.05 11.08
C CYS A 174 -11.41 -11.89 11.31
N LYS A 175 -12.71 -12.19 11.42
CA LYS A 175 -13.72 -11.17 11.67
C LYS A 175 -13.42 -10.36 12.94
N GLU A 176 -13.15 -11.03 14.05
CA GLU A 176 -12.86 -10.39 15.32
C GLU A 176 -11.53 -9.65 15.27
N LEU A 177 -10.52 -10.22 14.60
CA LEU A 177 -9.22 -9.59 14.42
C LEU A 177 -9.34 -8.25 13.69
N TYR A 178 -10.05 -8.22 12.55
CA TYR A 178 -10.22 -6.99 11.78
C TYR A 178 -11.14 -5.96 12.45
N GLN A 179 -12.01 -6.38 13.38
CA GLN A 179 -12.81 -5.48 14.22
C GLN A 179 -11.98 -4.72 15.27
N LEU A 180 -10.76 -5.18 15.59
CA LEU A 180 -9.84 -4.47 16.47
C LEU A 180 -9.18 -3.27 15.80
N LEU A 181 -9.16 -3.23 14.46
CA LEU A 181 -8.55 -2.14 13.72
C LEU A 181 -9.34 -0.83 13.92
N PRO A 182 -8.65 0.31 14.05
CA PRO A 182 -9.30 1.61 14.09
C PRO A 182 -10.21 1.79 12.86
N GLN A 183 -11.48 2.14 13.09
CA GLN A 183 -12.44 2.24 11.98
C GLN A 183 -12.18 3.44 11.10
N GLU A 184 -11.71 4.54 11.67
CA GLU A 184 -11.31 5.76 10.95
C GLU A 184 -10.00 6.28 11.55
N SER A 185 -9.17 6.87 10.71
CA SER A 185 -7.98 7.58 11.16
C SER A 185 -8.42 8.93 11.73
N ALA A 186 -8.69 9.01 13.03
CA ALA A 186 -8.76 10.31 13.66
C ALA A 186 -7.41 11.04 13.48
N PRO A 187 -7.41 12.38 13.34
CA PRO A 187 -6.20 13.14 13.01
C PRO A 187 -5.02 12.93 13.96
N ASP A 188 -5.30 12.51 15.18
CA ASP A 188 -4.34 12.31 16.28
C ASP A 188 -4.13 10.82 16.64
N GLN A 189 -4.75 9.90 15.90
CA GLN A 189 -4.62 8.46 16.17
C GLN A 189 -3.57 7.80 15.29
N ALA A 190 -2.96 6.75 15.82
CA ALA A 190 -2.14 5.85 15.06
C ALA A 190 -2.98 5.17 13.96
N HIS A 191 -2.44 5.10 12.76
CA HIS A 191 -2.99 4.27 11.69
C HIS A 191 -2.45 2.85 11.85
N CYS A 192 -3.31 1.85 11.76
CA CYS A 192 -2.91 0.45 11.86
C CYS A 192 -3.71 -0.40 10.88
N ASP A 193 -3.01 -1.26 10.16
CA ASP A 193 -3.62 -2.25 9.27
C ASP A 193 -2.92 -3.62 9.41
N ILE A 194 -3.62 -4.68 8.97
CA ILE A 194 -3.15 -6.07 9.01
C ILE A 194 -3.13 -6.59 7.58
N ALA A 195 -1.98 -7.10 7.14
CA ALA A 195 -1.87 -7.98 5.98
C ALA A 195 -1.93 -9.44 6.44
N MET A 196 -2.66 -10.28 5.73
CA MET A 196 -2.75 -11.72 6.03
C MET A 196 -1.64 -12.52 5.37
N GLY A 197 -0.95 -11.93 4.39
CA GLY A 197 0.09 -12.56 3.62
C GLY A 197 -0.42 -13.49 2.53
N PHE A 198 0.49 -13.82 1.63
CA PHE A 198 0.25 -14.74 0.52
C PHE A 198 1.26 -15.89 0.56
N PRO A 199 1.00 -16.96 1.35
CA PRO A 199 1.90 -18.09 1.49
C PRO A 199 2.31 -18.76 0.17
N PRO A 200 1.43 -18.81 -0.89
CA PRO A 200 1.83 -19.42 -2.15
C PRO A 200 2.94 -18.69 -2.91
N ALA A 201 3.31 -17.46 -2.51
CA ALA A 201 4.49 -16.78 -3.05
C ALA A 201 5.80 -17.50 -2.70
N ASP A 202 5.80 -18.28 -1.60
CA ASP A 202 6.92 -19.11 -1.13
C ASP A 202 8.24 -18.32 -0.99
N ILE A 203 8.13 -17.11 -0.40
CA ILE A 203 9.27 -16.23 -0.10
C ILE A 203 9.54 -16.21 1.40
N TYR A 204 10.73 -15.73 1.80
CA TYR A 204 11.13 -15.68 3.20
C TYR A 204 10.17 -14.84 4.06
N ASP A 205 9.75 -13.68 3.56
CA ASP A 205 8.89 -12.72 4.28
C ASP A 205 7.39 -12.99 4.09
N ALA A 206 7.00 -14.19 3.63
CA ALA A 206 5.59 -14.54 3.51
C ALA A 206 4.92 -14.68 4.88
N GLY A 207 3.69 -14.19 4.98
CA GLY A 207 2.85 -14.40 6.15
C GLY A 207 2.19 -13.13 6.70
N PRO A 208 1.38 -13.28 7.77
CA PRO A 208 0.67 -12.16 8.35
C PRO A 208 1.62 -11.13 8.97
N ALA A 209 1.30 -9.85 8.77
CA ALA A 209 2.02 -8.74 9.37
C ALA A 209 1.04 -7.66 9.83
N VAL A 210 1.36 -7.00 10.93
CA VAL A 210 0.72 -5.78 11.39
C VAL A 210 1.65 -4.62 11.09
N VAL A 211 1.13 -3.56 10.51
CA VAL A 211 1.85 -2.31 10.31
C VAL A 211 1.11 -1.19 11.02
N ALA A 212 1.86 -0.33 11.68
CA ALA A 212 1.33 0.83 12.37
C ALA A 212 2.15 2.08 12.05
N TYR A 213 1.49 3.23 12.10
CA TYR A 213 2.09 4.55 11.86
C TYR A 213 1.54 5.53 12.89
N ALA A 214 2.41 6.17 13.65
CA ALA A 214 2.03 7.10 14.70
C ALA A 214 2.95 8.33 14.72
N LEU A 215 2.60 9.33 15.54
CA LEU A 215 3.39 10.56 15.68
C LEU A 215 4.67 10.36 16.49
N THR A 216 4.76 9.25 17.22
CA THR A 216 5.97 8.85 17.96
C THR A 216 6.24 7.37 17.74
N GLN A 217 7.53 6.97 17.83
CA GLN A 217 7.89 5.55 17.73
C GLN A 217 7.25 4.70 18.83
N VAL A 218 7.11 5.26 20.03
CA VAL A 218 6.51 4.54 21.18
C VAL A 218 5.03 4.23 20.95
N GLU A 219 4.32 5.11 20.26
CA GLU A 219 2.90 4.88 19.92
C GLU A 219 2.76 3.91 18.72
N ALA A 220 3.74 3.86 17.84
CA ALA A 220 3.74 2.94 16.70
C ALA A 220 4.04 1.50 17.13
N ASP A 221 4.96 1.30 18.10
CA ASP A 221 5.41 0.00 18.64
C ASP A 221 4.36 -0.72 19.50
#